data_70be7b0b503a9f2e54669b0e3db59a87
#
_entry.id   70be7b0b503a9f2e54669b0e3db59a87
#
_cell.length_a   1.000
_cell.length_b   1.000
_cell.length_c   1.000
_cell.angle_alpha   90.00
_cell.angle_beta   90.00
_cell.angle_gamma   90.00
#
_symmetry.space_group_name_H-M   'P 1'
#
loop_
_entity.id
_entity.type
_entity.pdbx_description
1 polymer ?
#
loop_
_entity_poly.entity_id
_entity_poly.type
_entity_poly.pdbx_seq_one_letter_code
_entity_poly.pdbx_strand_id
1 'polypeptide(L)'
;MTLVGAGGVIITGLDYTNHFKSDLKKAPKEIAESAKEAIDGLLKNPMPARIWFHKLGGYKNPSLYTIHATKNHSHKISLEVVGNIAKLRRFGTHKEIDRTP
;
A
#
# COMPACT_ATOMS: atom_id res chain seq x y z
N MET A 1 25.51 5.24 0.65
CA MET A 1 24.17 5.30 0.07
C MET A 1 23.12 4.95 1.10
N THR A 2 22.08 5.73 1.13
CA THR A 2 21.00 5.46 2.06
C THR A 2 20.12 4.33 1.54
N LEU A 3 19.89 3.35 2.40
CA LEU A 3 18.94 2.30 2.07
C LEU A 3 17.57 2.72 2.57
N VAL A 4 16.61 2.65 1.68
CA VAL A 4 15.23 2.86 2.04
C VAL A 4 14.47 1.58 1.76
N GLY A 5 13.31 1.44 2.32
CA GLY A 5 12.49 0.26 2.09
C GLY A 5 12.23 0.09 0.60
N ALA A 6 12.13 -1.15 0.15
CA ALA A 6 11.73 -1.50 -1.20
C ALA A 6 12.60 -0.89 -2.31
N GLY A 7 13.89 -1.09 -2.21
CA GLY A 7 14.77 -0.78 -3.33
C GLY A 7 14.94 0.68 -3.65
N GLY A 8 14.81 1.54 -2.66
CA GLY A 8 15.08 2.96 -2.83
C GLY A 8 13.88 3.83 -3.12
N VAL A 9 12.69 3.28 -3.02
CA VAL A 9 11.47 4.07 -3.22
C VAL A 9 11.21 4.97 -2.00
N ILE A 10 11.04 6.24 -2.25
CA ILE A 10 10.69 7.22 -1.22
C ILE A 10 9.35 7.83 -1.57
N ILE A 11 8.42 7.78 -0.63
CA ILE A 11 7.08 8.35 -0.82
C ILE A 11 6.97 9.61 0.02
N THR A 12 6.65 10.71 -0.63
CA THR A 12 6.49 12.00 0.04
C THR A 12 5.05 12.53 0.03
N GLY A 13 4.18 11.87 -0.73
CA GLY A 13 2.77 12.26 -0.78
C GLY A 13 1.89 11.08 -1.12
N LEU A 14 0.60 11.27 -0.91
CA LEU A 14 -0.40 10.23 -1.11
C LEU A 14 -1.51 10.74 -2.03
N ASP A 15 -2.04 9.84 -2.83
CA ASP A 15 -3.22 10.08 -3.63
C ASP A 15 -4.17 8.90 -3.46
N TYR A 16 -5.46 9.14 -3.49
CA TYR A 16 -6.47 8.12 -3.21
C TYR A 16 -7.42 8.01 -4.39
N THR A 17 -7.50 6.82 -4.99
CA THR A 17 -8.49 6.57 -6.01
C THR A 17 -9.88 6.48 -5.37
N ASN A 18 -10.92 6.73 -6.15
CA ASN A 18 -12.29 6.57 -5.66
C ASN A 18 -12.56 5.12 -5.24
N HIS A 19 -11.97 4.17 -5.95
CA HIS A 19 -12.10 2.76 -5.64
C HIS A 19 -11.54 2.45 -4.26
N PHE A 20 -10.33 2.97 -3.97
CA PHE A 20 -9.71 2.82 -2.66
C PHE A 20 -10.58 3.41 -1.55
N LYS A 21 -11.08 4.63 -1.76
CA LYS A 21 -11.94 5.30 -0.77
C LYS A 21 -13.18 4.48 -0.47
N SER A 22 -13.79 3.91 -1.49
CA SER A 22 -14.95 3.05 -1.35
C SER A 22 -14.63 1.79 -0.57
N ASP A 23 -13.50 1.14 -0.89
CA ASP A 23 -13.06 -0.05 -0.19
C ASP A 23 -12.83 0.24 1.30
N LEU A 24 -12.17 1.34 1.59
CA LEU A 24 -11.86 1.73 2.97
C LEU A 24 -13.13 2.02 3.77
N LYS A 25 -14.09 2.67 3.14
CA LYS A 25 -15.37 3.01 3.78
C LYS A 25 -16.15 1.79 4.21
N LYS A 26 -16.03 0.69 3.45
CA LYS A 26 -16.72 -0.57 3.74
C LYS A 26 -16.04 -1.41 4.80
N ALA A 27 -14.80 -1.10 5.13
CA ALA A 27 -14.02 -1.91 6.06
C ALA A 27 -14.49 -1.70 7.50
N PRO A 28 -14.40 -2.73 8.35
CA PRO A 28 -14.61 -2.57 9.78
C PRO A 28 -13.66 -1.52 10.34
N LYS A 29 -14.09 -0.81 11.37
CA LYS A 29 -13.34 0.29 11.96
C LYS A 29 -11.90 -0.08 12.31
N GLU A 30 -11.71 -1.22 12.97
CA GLU A 30 -10.38 -1.66 13.39
C GLU A 30 -9.47 -1.94 12.21
N ILE A 31 -10.02 -2.52 11.16
CA ILE A 31 -9.27 -2.80 9.94
C ILE A 31 -8.90 -1.49 9.24
N ALA A 32 -9.84 -0.55 9.18
CA ALA A 32 -9.59 0.75 8.57
C ALA A 32 -8.51 1.54 9.33
N GLU A 33 -8.51 1.45 10.65
CA GLU A 33 -7.50 2.12 11.47
C GLU A 33 -6.11 1.50 11.24
N SER A 34 -6.02 0.17 11.18
CA SER A 34 -4.77 -0.51 10.85
C SER A 34 -4.27 -0.10 9.47
N ALA A 35 -5.18 0.02 8.50
CA ALA A 35 -4.81 0.45 7.15
C ALA A 35 -4.21 1.84 7.17
N LYS A 36 -4.79 2.76 7.94
CA LYS A 36 -4.27 4.12 8.06
C LYS A 36 -2.87 4.16 8.64
N GLU A 37 -2.59 3.33 9.64
CA GLU A 37 -1.25 3.21 10.21
C GLU A 37 -0.25 2.70 9.19
N ALA A 38 -0.65 1.71 8.39
CA ALA A 38 0.22 1.19 7.33
C ALA A 38 0.50 2.25 6.27
N ILE A 39 -0.51 3.03 5.91
CA ILE A 39 -0.37 4.14 4.95
C ILE A 39 0.61 5.19 5.48
N ASP A 40 0.51 5.52 6.77
CA ASP A 40 1.45 6.45 7.40
C ASP A 40 2.88 5.91 7.31
N GLY A 41 3.03 4.59 7.39
CA GLY A 41 4.33 3.94 7.23
C GLY A 41 4.96 4.16 5.86
N LEU A 42 4.14 4.32 4.81
CA LEU A 42 4.66 4.62 3.48
C LEU A 42 5.45 5.92 3.42
N LEU A 43 5.08 6.88 4.26
CA LEU A 43 5.71 8.21 4.28
C LEU A 43 7.00 8.24 5.08
N LYS A 44 7.33 7.16 5.76
CA LYS A 44 8.55 7.07 6.56
C LYS A 44 9.73 6.64 5.71
N ASN A 45 10.90 7.12 6.07
CA ASN A 45 12.13 6.78 5.40
C ASN A 45 13.19 6.41 6.44
N PRO A 46 13.56 5.12 6.59
CA PRO A 46 13.03 3.99 5.82
C PRO A 46 11.62 3.59 6.25
N MET A 47 10.93 2.92 5.33
CA MET A 47 9.60 2.39 5.64
C MET A 47 9.71 1.27 6.68
N PRO A 48 8.74 1.16 7.61
CA PRO A 48 8.77 0.06 8.56
C PRO A 48 8.63 -1.29 7.85
N ALA A 49 9.43 -2.26 8.28
CA ALA A 49 9.44 -3.59 7.65
C ALA A 49 8.08 -4.29 7.75
N ARG A 50 7.31 -3.98 8.79
CA ARG A 50 6.01 -4.62 9.04
C ARG A 50 4.98 -4.39 7.93
N ILE A 51 5.11 -3.34 7.14
CA ILE A 51 4.15 -3.08 6.05
C ILE A 51 4.48 -3.86 4.79
N TRP A 52 5.64 -4.48 4.71
CA TRP A 52 6.03 -5.34 3.59
C TRP A 52 5.81 -4.69 2.23
N PHE A 53 6.37 -3.52 2.05
CA PHE A 53 6.29 -2.83 0.78
C PHE A 53 7.07 -3.61 -0.27
N HIS A 54 6.38 -4.10 -1.29
CA HIS A 54 7.05 -4.82 -2.37
C HIS A 54 6.33 -4.64 -3.70
N LYS A 55 7.10 -4.83 -4.76
CA LYS A 55 6.60 -4.71 -6.12
C LYS A 55 5.98 -6.02 -6.57
N LEU A 56 4.82 -5.94 -7.19
CA LEU A 56 4.16 -7.12 -7.75
C LEU A 56 4.78 -7.47 -9.10
N GLY A 57 5.07 -8.77 -9.29
CA GLY A 57 5.53 -9.27 -10.57
C GLY A 57 4.44 -9.23 -11.61
N GLY A 58 4.82 -9.06 -12.87
CA GLY A 58 3.88 -9.11 -13.98
C GLY A 58 3.15 -7.83 -14.29
N TYR A 59 3.30 -6.79 -13.50
CA TYR A 59 2.67 -5.50 -13.73
C TYR A 59 3.69 -4.46 -14.14
N LYS A 60 3.49 -3.91 -15.35
CA LYS A 60 4.33 -2.84 -15.89
C LYS A 60 3.42 -1.80 -16.49
N ASN A 61 3.78 -0.54 -16.38
CA ASN A 61 3.05 0.59 -16.98
C ASN A 61 1.58 0.65 -16.59
N PRO A 62 1.20 0.77 -15.33
CA PRO A 62 2.10 1.08 -14.21
C PRO A 62 2.62 -0.16 -13.49
N SER A 63 3.77 0.00 -12.84
CA SER A 63 4.22 -0.98 -11.87
C SER A 63 3.34 -0.88 -10.63
N LEU A 64 2.94 -2.01 -10.10
CA LEU A 64 2.10 -2.07 -8.92
C LEU A 64 2.86 -2.58 -7.72
N TYR A 65 2.53 -2.04 -6.58
CA TYR A 65 3.13 -2.41 -5.30
C TYR A 65 2.03 -2.76 -4.31
N THR A 66 2.37 -3.51 -3.29
CA THR A 66 1.44 -3.78 -2.19
C THR A 66 2.11 -3.54 -0.85
N ILE A 67 1.28 -3.23 0.14
CA ILE A 67 1.67 -3.23 1.54
C ILE A 67 0.66 -4.06 2.33
N HIS A 68 1.10 -4.60 3.46
CA HIS A 68 0.19 -5.27 4.39
C HIS A 68 -0.49 -4.22 5.26
N ALA A 69 -1.81 -4.25 5.30
CA ALA A 69 -2.60 -3.27 6.02
C ALA A 69 -2.87 -3.64 7.48
N THR A 70 -2.73 -4.91 7.82
CA THR A 70 -3.02 -5.41 9.17
C THR A 70 -1.85 -6.22 9.70
N LYS A 71 -1.76 -6.31 11.03
CA LYS A 71 -0.66 -7.03 11.69
C LYS A 71 -0.68 -8.53 11.39
N ASN A 72 -1.87 -9.10 11.22
CA ASN A 72 -2.00 -10.52 10.89
C ASN A 72 -1.95 -10.80 9.38
N HIS A 73 -1.64 -9.77 8.60
CA HIS A 73 -1.51 -9.86 7.15
C HIS A 73 -2.78 -10.30 6.42
N SER A 74 -3.95 -10.12 7.04
CA SER A 74 -5.22 -10.51 6.44
C SER A 74 -5.65 -9.59 5.31
N HIS A 75 -5.20 -8.34 5.34
CA HIS A 75 -5.58 -7.31 4.37
C HIS A 75 -4.36 -6.66 3.76
N LYS A 76 -4.51 -6.24 2.51
CA LYS A 76 -3.46 -5.56 1.74
C LYS A 76 -4.00 -4.29 1.11
N ILE A 77 -3.09 -3.40 0.76
CA ILE A 77 -3.37 -2.23 -0.05
C ILE A 77 -2.50 -2.31 -1.29
N SER A 78 -3.11 -2.14 -2.47
CA SER A 78 -2.36 -2.02 -3.71
C SER A 78 -2.19 -0.55 -4.06
N LEU A 79 -1.06 -0.23 -4.65
CA LEU A 79 -0.73 1.14 -5.01
C LEU A 79 0.20 1.18 -6.22
N GLU A 80 0.21 2.33 -6.87
CA GLU A 80 1.23 2.62 -7.86
C GLU A 80 2.02 3.83 -7.39
N VAL A 81 3.27 3.91 -7.81
CA VAL A 81 4.14 5.04 -7.45
C VAL A 81 4.38 5.88 -8.69
N VAL A 82 3.96 7.14 -8.60
CA VAL A 82 4.16 8.10 -9.68
C VAL A 82 5.05 9.22 -9.13
N GLY A 83 6.31 9.25 -9.55
CA GLY A 83 7.29 10.11 -8.92
C GLY A 83 7.48 9.68 -7.47
N ASN A 84 7.23 10.59 -6.53
CA ASN A 84 7.29 10.29 -5.09
C ASN A 84 5.90 10.19 -4.46
N ILE A 85 4.86 10.04 -5.28
CA ILE A 85 3.49 9.97 -4.79
C ILE A 85 3.00 8.52 -4.87
N ALA A 86 2.46 8.02 -3.77
CA ALA A 86 1.82 6.72 -3.74
C ALA A 86 0.33 6.90 -4.04
N LYS A 87 -0.11 6.36 -5.16
CA LYS A 87 -1.51 6.39 -5.55
C LYS A 87 -2.16 5.10 -5.10
N LEU A 88 -2.99 5.18 -4.06
CA LEU A 88 -3.63 4.00 -3.46
C LEU A 88 -4.78 3.54 -4.34
N ARG A 89 -4.73 2.28 -4.79
CA ARG A 89 -5.66 1.75 -5.79
C ARG A 89 -6.79 0.96 -5.18
N ARG A 90 -6.46 -0.02 -4.36
CA ARG A 90 -7.44 -0.94 -3.78
C ARG A 90 -7.05 -1.29 -2.35
N PHE A 91 -8.07 -1.63 -1.58
CA PHE A 91 -7.91 -2.14 -0.23
C PHE A 91 -8.86 -3.32 -0.05
N GLY A 92 -8.35 -4.43 0.41
CA GLY A 92 -9.17 -5.62 0.59
C GLY A 92 -8.41 -6.74 1.24
N THR A 93 -9.01 -7.92 1.25
CA THR A 93 -8.34 -9.10 1.79
C THR A 93 -7.15 -9.46 0.90
N HIS A 94 -6.22 -10.22 1.48
CA HIS A 94 -5.04 -10.70 0.77
C HIS A 94 -5.44 -11.32 -0.58
N LYS A 95 -6.46 -12.17 -0.57
CA LYS A 95 -6.92 -12.88 -1.76
C LYS A 95 -7.51 -11.94 -2.81
N GLU A 96 -8.30 -10.97 -2.38
CA GLU A 96 -8.90 -9.99 -3.28
C GLU A 96 -7.84 -9.15 -3.99
N ILE A 97 -6.86 -8.69 -3.24
CA ILE A 97 -5.81 -7.85 -3.80
C ILE A 97 -4.89 -8.66 -4.72
N ASP A 98 -4.57 -9.89 -4.36
CA ASP A 98 -3.74 -10.74 -5.20
C ASP A 98 -4.42 -11.04 -6.54
N ARG A 99 -5.74 -11.07 -6.57
CA ARG A 99 -6.51 -11.33 -7.77
C ARG A 99 -6.65 -10.09 -8.65
N THR A 100 -6.99 -8.95 -8.04
CA THR A 100 -7.23 -7.69 -8.77
C THR A 100 -6.65 -6.51 -7.99
N PRO A 101 -5.35 -6.31 -8.08
CA PRO A 101 -4.71 -5.21 -7.36
C PRO A 101 -5.04 -3.81 -7.88
#